data_066e2e95d328fa441ee7980e9936f939
#
_entry.id   066e2e95d328fa441ee7980e9936f939
#
_cell.length_a   1.000
_cell.length_b   1.000
_cell.length_c   1.000
_cell.angle_alpha   90.00
_cell.angle_beta   90.00
_cell.angle_gamma   90.00
#
_symmetry.space_group_name_H-M   'P 1'
#
loop_
_entity.id
_entity.type
_entity.pdbx_description
1 polymer ?
#
loop_
_entity_poly.entity_id
_entity_poly.type
_entity_poly.pdbx_seq_one_letter_code
_entity_poly.pdbx_strand_id
1 'polypeptide(L)'
;MSKKNKVKELSAGIIFLTEDKELFMGRVTGSRPKGALTHRWDIPKGRVEPGESPIEAAIRECEEETGFTQYDPAFLKDLGEHHYSDNKNIHLFLYTIPVEHEQFRNSVCNSYHTFPDGRQIPEFDAFALIKPSQWEYVMGKSLYKVLTTIL
;
A
#
# COMPACT_ATOMS: atom_id res chain seq x y z
N MET A 1 -12.86 31.67 -2.31
CA MET A 1 -12.80 30.45 -3.11
C MET A 1 -12.39 29.29 -2.25
N SER A 2 -13.36 28.52 -1.84
CA SER A 2 -13.15 27.38 -0.95
C SER A 2 -12.20 26.32 -1.51
N LYS A 3 -12.13 26.17 -2.83
CA LYS A 3 -11.24 25.18 -3.48
C LYS A 3 -9.77 25.40 -3.18
N LYS A 4 -9.34 26.64 -2.94
CA LYS A 4 -7.95 26.97 -2.64
C LYS A 4 -7.51 26.52 -1.25
N ASN A 5 -8.48 26.32 -0.35
CA ASN A 5 -8.22 25.97 1.03
C ASN A 5 -8.49 24.50 1.35
N LYS A 6 -8.78 23.71 0.30
CA LYS A 6 -9.05 22.28 0.50
C LYS A 6 -7.75 21.56 0.79
N VAL A 7 -7.63 21.04 2.01
CA VAL A 7 -6.47 20.25 2.44
C VAL A 7 -6.57 18.86 1.84
N LYS A 8 -5.48 18.43 1.19
CA LYS A 8 -5.40 17.05 0.69
C LYS A 8 -5.26 16.07 1.84
N GLU A 9 -5.94 14.95 1.74
CA GLU A 9 -5.76 13.84 2.65
C GLU A 9 -4.39 13.24 2.42
N LEU A 10 -3.68 12.90 3.51
CA LEU A 10 -2.38 12.26 3.43
C LEU A 10 -2.48 10.80 3.83
N SER A 11 -2.00 9.93 2.96
CA SER A 11 -1.76 8.53 3.27
C SER A 11 -0.27 8.26 3.39
N ALA A 12 0.10 7.18 4.03
CA ALA A 12 1.47 6.73 4.12
C ALA A 12 1.54 5.22 3.89
N GLY A 13 2.61 4.76 3.26
CA GLY A 13 2.75 3.34 2.95
C GLY A 13 4.20 2.91 2.84
N ILE A 14 4.39 1.58 2.86
CA ILE A 14 5.71 0.97 2.76
C ILE A 14 5.81 0.18 1.47
N ILE A 15 6.90 0.39 0.75
CA ILE A 15 7.27 -0.37 -0.43
C ILE A 15 8.32 -1.39 -0.01
N PHE A 16 7.93 -2.68 0.05
CA PHE A 16 8.88 -3.76 0.27
C PHE A 16 9.29 -4.30 -1.10
N LEU A 17 10.53 -4.06 -1.48
CA LEU A 17 11.04 -4.37 -2.79
C LEU A 17 12.23 -5.32 -2.68
N THR A 18 12.22 -6.41 -3.45
CA THR A 18 13.34 -7.33 -3.49
C THR A 18 14.47 -6.76 -4.37
N GLU A 19 15.64 -7.39 -4.31
CA GLU A 19 16.77 -7.02 -5.19
C GLU A 19 16.40 -7.17 -6.66
N ASP A 20 15.52 -8.11 -6.99
CA ASP A 20 15.04 -8.34 -8.37
C ASP A 20 13.85 -7.44 -8.72
N LYS A 21 13.56 -6.42 -7.88
CA LYS A 21 12.46 -5.47 -8.09
C LYS A 21 11.07 -6.09 -8.01
N GLU A 22 10.93 -7.23 -7.33
CA GLU A 22 9.61 -7.76 -7.02
C GLU A 22 9.03 -6.99 -5.84
N LEU A 23 7.77 -6.58 -5.99
CA LEU A 23 7.08 -5.72 -5.02
C LEU A 23 6.07 -6.51 -4.21
N PHE A 24 6.16 -6.41 -2.88
CA PHE A 24 5.18 -7.03 -2.00
C PHE A 24 3.85 -6.29 -2.07
N MET A 25 2.79 -7.00 -2.41
CA MET A 25 1.45 -6.44 -2.53
C MET A 25 0.39 -7.36 -1.95
N GLY A 26 -0.72 -6.76 -1.54
CA GLY A 26 -1.93 -7.48 -1.17
C GLY A 26 -2.97 -7.36 -2.27
N ARG A 27 -3.75 -8.41 -2.47
CA ARG A 27 -4.90 -8.39 -3.38
C ARG A 27 -6.07 -7.75 -2.69
N VAL A 28 -6.60 -6.68 -3.28
CA VAL A 28 -7.73 -5.94 -2.71
C VAL A 28 -9.01 -6.76 -2.88
N THR A 29 -9.63 -7.13 -1.77
CA THR A 29 -10.82 -7.97 -1.75
C THR A 29 -11.95 -7.33 -2.54
N GLY A 30 -12.57 -8.09 -3.45
CA GLY A 30 -13.72 -7.63 -4.23
C GLY A 30 -13.43 -6.51 -5.23
N SER A 31 -12.17 -6.19 -5.47
CA SER A 31 -11.77 -5.01 -6.24
C SER A 31 -11.80 -5.18 -7.75
N ARG A 32 -12.32 -6.28 -8.26
CA ARG A 32 -12.27 -6.55 -9.70
C ARG A 32 -12.93 -5.41 -10.47
N PRO A 33 -12.15 -4.52 -11.12
CA PRO A 33 -12.73 -3.43 -11.90
C PRO A 33 -13.58 -3.96 -13.06
N LYS A 34 -14.61 -3.21 -13.41
CA LYS A 34 -15.48 -3.60 -14.54
C LYS A 34 -14.64 -3.80 -15.80
N GLY A 35 -14.77 -4.99 -16.40
CA GLY A 35 -14.01 -5.34 -17.60
C GLY A 35 -12.58 -5.82 -17.36
N ALA A 36 -12.11 -5.82 -16.13
CA ALA A 36 -10.76 -6.31 -15.82
C ALA A 36 -10.76 -7.83 -15.66
N LEU A 37 -9.67 -8.44 -16.05
CA LEU A 37 -9.49 -9.89 -15.92
C LEU A 37 -8.94 -10.30 -14.56
N THR A 38 -8.42 -9.34 -13.78
CA THR A 38 -7.81 -9.62 -12.49
C THR A 38 -8.24 -8.59 -11.43
N HIS A 39 -8.06 -8.96 -10.16
CA HIS A 39 -8.24 -8.06 -9.04
C HIS A 39 -7.13 -7.01 -9.01
N ARG A 40 -7.41 -5.90 -8.33
CA ARG A 40 -6.41 -4.88 -8.08
C ARG A 40 -5.51 -5.32 -6.92
N TRP A 41 -4.23 -5.08 -7.05
CA TRP A 41 -3.23 -5.28 -6.01
C TRP A 41 -2.70 -3.94 -5.54
N ASP A 42 -2.33 -3.86 -4.28
CA ASP A 42 -1.91 -2.61 -3.67
C ASP A 42 -0.82 -2.86 -2.63
N ILE A 43 -0.05 -1.81 -2.33
CA ILE A 43 0.92 -1.84 -1.24
C ILE A 43 0.19 -1.60 0.09
N PRO A 44 0.77 -2.04 1.23
CA PRO A 44 0.21 -1.69 2.53
C PRO A 44 0.33 -0.17 2.74
N LYS A 45 -0.79 0.49 2.97
CA LYS A 45 -0.87 1.94 3.15
C LYS A 45 -2.20 2.32 3.79
N GLY A 46 -2.27 3.51 4.32
CA GLY A 46 -3.52 4.05 4.84
C GLY A 46 -3.37 5.48 5.29
N ARG A 47 -4.46 6.03 5.80
CA ARG A 47 -4.54 7.42 6.21
C ARG A 47 -3.63 7.71 7.40
N VAL A 48 -2.91 8.83 7.33
CA VAL A 48 -2.20 9.38 8.49
C VAL A 48 -3.24 10.00 9.42
N GLU A 49 -3.31 9.50 10.66
CA GLU A 49 -4.26 9.99 11.64
C GLU A 49 -3.74 11.26 12.34
N PRO A 50 -4.65 12.07 12.93
CA PRO A 50 -4.23 13.27 13.67
C PRO A 50 -3.23 12.92 14.77
N GLY A 51 -2.12 13.68 14.84
CA GLY A 51 -1.07 13.45 15.82
C GLY A 51 -0.07 12.36 15.46
N GLU A 52 -0.29 11.67 14.35
CA GLU A 52 0.58 10.61 13.86
C GLU A 52 1.53 11.16 12.80
N SER A 53 2.80 10.74 12.83
CA SER A 53 3.73 11.06 11.74
C SER A 53 3.51 10.10 10.55
N PRO A 54 3.95 10.47 9.34
CA PRO A 54 3.82 9.56 8.20
C PRO A 54 4.47 8.20 8.42
N ILE A 55 5.64 8.12 9.04
CA ILE A 55 6.31 6.84 9.30
C ILE A 55 5.53 5.99 10.31
N GLU A 56 4.97 6.62 11.33
CA GLU A 56 4.13 5.91 12.30
C GLU A 56 2.89 5.32 11.63
N ALA A 57 2.25 6.10 10.77
CA ALA A 57 1.08 5.64 10.00
C ALA A 57 1.45 4.49 9.06
N ALA A 58 2.56 4.60 8.36
CA ALA A 58 3.00 3.56 7.42
C ALA A 58 3.26 2.24 8.15
N ILE A 59 3.91 2.28 9.31
CA ILE A 59 4.20 1.10 10.12
C ILE A 59 2.90 0.48 10.65
N ARG A 60 2.00 1.31 11.19
CA ARG A 60 0.72 0.86 11.73
C ARG A 60 -0.14 0.20 10.65
N GLU A 61 -0.27 0.85 9.50
CA GLU A 61 -1.09 0.32 8.39
C GLU A 61 -0.51 -0.99 7.84
N CYS A 62 0.82 -1.10 7.77
CA CYS A 62 1.46 -2.34 7.35
C CYS A 62 1.10 -3.50 8.28
N GLU A 63 1.16 -3.28 9.58
CA GLU A 63 0.80 -4.29 10.57
C GLU A 63 -0.68 -4.68 10.47
N GLU A 64 -1.57 -3.69 10.35
CA GLU A 64 -3.00 -3.94 10.23
C GLU A 64 -3.36 -4.69 8.95
N GLU A 65 -2.76 -4.31 7.83
CA GLU A 65 -3.15 -4.85 6.52
C GLU A 65 -2.44 -6.15 6.16
N THR A 66 -1.26 -6.42 6.72
CA THR A 66 -0.46 -7.60 6.35
C THR A 66 -0.06 -8.48 7.52
N GLY A 67 -0.10 -7.96 8.74
CA GLY A 67 0.45 -8.66 9.90
C GLY A 67 1.98 -8.75 9.88
N PHE A 68 2.63 -8.20 8.88
CA PHE A 68 4.08 -8.27 8.75
C PHE A 68 4.77 -7.24 9.62
N THR A 69 5.58 -7.73 10.57
CA THR A 69 6.33 -6.87 11.51
C THR A 69 7.81 -7.22 11.58
N GLN A 70 8.26 -8.23 10.81
CA GLN A 70 9.61 -8.76 10.89
C GLN A 70 10.59 -7.99 10.00
N TYR A 71 10.67 -6.68 10.24
CA TYR A 71 11.63 -5.80 9.61
C TYR A 71 12.04 -4.74 10.62
N ASP A 72 13.21 -4.13 10.40
CA ASP A 72 13.70 -3.07 11.27
C ASP A 72 13.30 -1.71 10.70
N PRO A 73 12.39 -0.97 11.37
CA PRO A 73 11.97 0.35 10.89
C PRO A 73 13.12 1.35 10.70
N ALA A 74 14.25 1.14 11.37
CA ALA A 74 15.42 2.02 11.20
C ALA A 74 15.98 1.98 9.78
N PHE A 75 15.69 0.93 9.02
CA PHE A 75 16.14 0.79 7.63
C PHE A 75 15.12 1.26 6.60
N LEU A 76 13.99 1.80 7.03
CA LEU A 76 13.05 2.42 6.12
C LEU A 76 13.65 3.69 5.53
N LYS A 77 13.70 3.74 4.19
CA LYS A 77 14.19 4.91 3.49
C LYS A 77 13.00 5.81 3.14
N ASP A 78 13.05 7.05 3.58
CA ASP A 78 12.00 8.03 3.30
C ASP A 78 12.10 8.49 1.84
N LEU A 79 11.07 8.21 1.06
CA LEU A 79 10.99 8.62 -0.33
C LEU A 79 10.16 9.90 -0.53
N GLY A 80 9.66 10.49 0.55
CA GLY A 80 8.93 11.75 0.51
C GLY A 80 7.46 11.61 0.23
N GLU A 81 6.82 12.77 0.20
CA GLU A 81 5.38 12.91 -0.09
C GLU A 81 5.20 13.19 -1.57
N HIS A 82 4.20 12.53 -2.18
CA HIS A 82 3.93 12.62 -3.60
C HIS A 82 2.45 12.82 -3.86
N HIS A 83 2.13 13.50 -4.95
CA HIS A 83 0.76 13.59 -5.45
C HIS A 83 0.27 12.18 -5.78
N TYR A 84 -0.94 11.84 -5.32
CA TYR A 84 -1.52 10.53 -5.58
C TYR A 84 -2.80 10.63 -6.40
N SER A 85 -3.74 11.47 -5.96
CA SER A 85 -4.98 11.77 -6.65
C SER A 85 -5.40 13.20 -6.34
N ASP A 86 -6.50 13.68 -6.93
CA ASP A 86 -6.94 15.07 -6.77
C ASP A 86 -7.10 15.49 -5.31
N ASN A 87 -7.50 14.56 -4.45
CA ASN A 87 -7.77 14.85 -3.05
C ASN A 87 -6.78 14.19 -2.09
N LYS A 88 -5.70 13.58 -2.60
CA LYS A 88 -4.83 12.76 -1.77
C LYS A 88 -3.37 12.86 -2.19
N ASN A 89 -2.48 12.98 -1.20
CA ASN A 89 -1.05 12.75 -1.35
C ASN A 89 -0.68 11.46 -0.63
N ILE A 90 0.45 10.90 -0.97
CA ILE A 90 0.98 9.70 -0.33
C ILE A 90 2.45 9.90 0.05
N HIS A 91 2.80 9.55 1.29
CA HIS A 91 4.17 9.56 1.77
C HIS A 91 4.68 8.12 1.78
N LEU A 92 5.76 7.86 1.07
CA LEU A 92 6.24 6.50 0.83
C LEU A 92 7.59 6.25 1.48
N PHE A 93 7.75 5.03 1.98
CA PHE A 93 9.00 4.53 2.57
C PHE A 93 9.40 3.25 1.85
N LEU A 94 10.69 3.09 1.62
CA LEU A 94 11.22 1.92 0.91
C LEU A 94 12.00 1.04 1.87
N TYR A 95 11.74 -0.26 1.81
CA TYR A 95 12.51 -1.29 2.49
C TYR A 95 12.93 -2.34 1.48
N THR A 96 14.24 -2.54 1.33
CA THR A 96 14.77 -3.55 0.41
C THR A 96 14.92 -4.87 1.16
N ILE A 97 14.33 -5.92 0.61
CA ILE A 97 14.30 -7.24 1.24
C ILE A 97 15.03 -8.29 0.39
N PRO A 98 15.57 -9.35 1.01
CA PRO A 98 16.09 -10.50 0.27
C PRO A 98 14.98 -11.18 -0.53
N VAL A 99 15.33 -11.74 -1.69
CA VAL A 99 14.39 -12.41 -2.60
C VAL A 99 13.62 -13.56 -1.91
N GLU A 100 14.24 -14.24 -0.96
CA GLU A 100 13.69 -15.44 -0.30
C GLU A 100 12.97 -15.12 1.00
N HIS A 101 12.33 -13.98 1.11
CA HIS A 101 11.67 -13.59 2.35
C HIS A 101 10.33 -14.33 2.49
N GLU A 102 10.34 -15.52 3.06
CA GLU A 102 9.15 -16.37 3.20
C GLU A 102 8.04 -15.77 4.06
N GLN A 103 8.38 -14.82 4.92
CA GLN A 103 7.43 -14.19 5.85
C GLN A 103 6.24 -13.55 5.17
N PHE A 104 6.41 -13.08 3.94
CA PHE A 104 5.31 -12.47 3.19
C PHE A 104 4.22 -13.47 2.84
N ARG A 105 4.55 -14.74 2.72
CA ARG A 105 3.58 -15.79 2.41
C ARG A 105 2.62 -16.06 3.57
N ASN A 106 3.04 -15.70 4.78
CA ASN A 106 2.26 -15.90 6.00
C ASN A 106 1.54 -14.63 6.44
N SER A 107 1.47 -13.63 5.57
CA SER A 107 0.77 -12.37 5.87
C SER A 107 -0.72 -12.61 6.04
N VAL A 108 -1.32 -11.94 7.01
CA VAL A 108 -2.75 -12.00 7.30
C VAL A 108 -3.26 -10.60 7.50
N CYS A 109 -4.31 -10.24 6.78
CA CYS A 109 -4.93 -8.93 6.91
C CYS A 109 -5.84 -8.88 8.14
N ASN A 110 -5.58 -7.93 9.03
CA ASN A 110 -6.40 -7.67 10.22
C ASN A 110 -7.16 -6.34 10.10
N SER A 111 -7.23 -5.80 8.89
CA SER A 111 -7.99 -4.59 8.59
C SER A 111 -9.19 -4.96 7.74
N TYR A 112 -10.38 -4.52 8.17
CA TYR A 112 -11.64 -4.95 7.59
C TYR A 112 -12.46 -3.76 7.11
N HIS A 113 -13.14 -3.95 5.97
CA HIS A 113 -14.19 -3.04 5.53
C HIS A 113 -15.53 -3.53 6.08
N THR A 114 -16.26 -2.63 6.73
CA THR A 114 -17.57 -2.94 7.30
C THR A 114 -18.65 -2.35 6.40
N PHE A 115 -19.55 -3.21 5.92
CA PHE A 115 -20.71 -2.79 5.15
C PHE A 115 -21.83 -2.27 6.07
N PRO A 116 -22.78 -1.49 5.53
CA PRO A 116 -23.90 -0.98 6.34
C PRO A 116 -24.72 -2.05 7.04
N ASP A 117 -24.77 -3.28 6.51
CA ASP A 117 -25.48 -4.40 7.12
C ASP A 117 -24.69 -5.12 8.22
N GLY A 118 -23.48 -4.65 8.53
CA GLY A 118 -22.61 -5.22 9.55
C GLY A 118 -21.65 -6.28 9.06
N ARG A 119 -21.75 -6.71 7.80
CA ARG A 119 -20.79 -7.68 7.24
C ARG A 119 -19.42 -7.03 7.14
N GLN A 120 -18.38 -7.84 7.34
CA GLN A 120 -16.99 -7.40 7.23
C GLN A 120 -16.23 -8.27 6.24
N ILE A 121 -15.40 -7.64 5.41
CA ILE A 121 -14.44 -8.35 4.57
C ILE A 121 -13.05 -7.79 4.83
N PRO A 122 -12.00 -8.62 4.77
CA PRO A 122 -10.64 -8.10 4.91
C PRO A 122 -10.31 -7.17 3.74
N GLU A 123 -9.51 -6.15 3.98
CA GLU A 123 -9.07 -5.25 2.90
C GLU A 123 -8.22 -5.99 1.87
N PHE A 124 -7.37 -6.92 2.33
CA PHE A 124 -6.60 -7.80 1.46
C PHE A 124 -6.97 -9.26 1.72
N ASP A 125 -7.09 -10.05 0.68
CA ASP A 125 -7.42 -11.48 0.78
C ASP A 125 -6.33 -12.42 0.25
N ALA A 126 -5.23 -11.86 -0.25
CA ALA A 126 -4.06 -12.63 -0.69
C ALA A 126 -2.83 -11.72 -0.73
N PHE A 127 -1.64 -12.30 -0.71
CA PHE A 127 -0.39 -11.55 -0.75
C PHE A 127 0.58 -12.24 -1.70
N ALA A 128 1.40 -11.43 -2.40
CA ALA A 128 2.40 -11.95 -3.31
C ALA A 128 3.50 -10.91 -3.58
N LEU A 129 4.62 -11.40 -4.09
CA LEU A 129 5.66 -10.56 -4.67
C LEU A 129 5.37 -10.44 -6.17
N ILE A 130 5.17 -9.23 -6.66
CA ILE A 130 4.72 -8.95 -8.02
C ILE A 130 5.86 -8.38 -8.83
N LYS A 131 6.13 -8.99 -10.00
CA LYS A 131 7.19 -8.56 -10.91
C LYS A 131 6.87 -7.22 -11.57
N PRO A 132 7.90 -6.40 -11.87
CA PRO A 132 7.67 -5.10 -12.52
C PRO A 132 6.88 -5.19 -13.82
N SER A 133 7.05 -6.25 -14.61
CA SER A 133 6.31 -6.45 -15.85
C SER A 133 4.80 -6.58 -15.66
N GLN A 134 4.37 -6.86 -14.44
CA GLN A 134 2.95 -7.03 -14.12
C GLN A 134 2.33 -5.81 -13.44
N TRP A 135 3.13 -4.87 -12.98
CA TRP A 135 2.65 -3.75 -12.18
C TRP A 135 1.53 -2.95 -12.86
N GLU A 136 1.70 -2.61 -14.13
CA GLU A 136 0.69 -1.78 -14.81
C GLU A 136 -0.66 -2.47 -14.96
N TYR A 137 -0.68 -3.81 -14.91
CA TYR A 137 -1.92 -4.58 -15.09
C TYR A 137 -2.66 -4.85 -13.78
N VAL A 138 -1.97 -4.79 -12.64
CA VAL A 138 -2.55 -5.21 -11.37
C VAL A 138 -2.75 -4.06 -10.37
N MET A 139 -1.98 -2.99 -10.45
CA MET A 139 -2.14 -1.88 -9.52
C MET A 139 -2.96 -0.73 -10.09
N GLY A 140 -3.50 0.11 -9.23
CA GLY A 140 -4.23 1.30 -9.64
C GLY A 140 -3.32 2.28 -10.38
N LYS A 141 -3.89 3.10 -11.25
CA LYS A 141 -3.15 4.05 -12.07
C LYS A 141 -2.35 5.05 -11.24
N SER A 142 -2.90 5.51 -10.12
CA SER A 142 -2.22 6.48 -9.25
C SER A 142 -0.96 5.88 -8.63
N LEU A 143 -1.04 4.67 -8.13
CA LEU A 143 0.11 3.98 -7.56
C LEU A 143 1.17 3.71 -8.62
N TYR A 144 0.76 3.20 -9.77
CA TYR A 144 1.67 2.90 -10.88
C TYR A 144 2.47 4.13 -11.30
N LYS A 145 1.78 5.27 -11.44
CA LYS A 145 2.39 6.54 -11.82
C LYS A 145 3.44 6.99 -10.80
N VAL A 146 3.11 6.92 -9.51
CA VAL A 146 4.05 7.31 -8.45
C VAL A 146 5.25 6.38 -8.43
N LEU A 147 5.03 5.07 -8.42
CA LEU A 147 6.14 4.11 -8.31
C LEU A 147 7.09 4.16 -9.50
N THR A 148 6.58 4.32 -10.71
CA THR A 148 7.44 4.41 -11.90
C THR A 148 8.21 5.72 -11.96
N THR A 149 7.75 6.75 -11.24
CA THR A 149 8.46 8.02 -11.14
C THR A 149 9.59 7.97 -10.13
N ILE A 150 9.40 7.28 -9.00
CA ILE A 150 10.35 7.32 -7.87
C ILE A 150 11.24 6.09 -7.77
N LEU A 151 10.92 5.00 -8.43
CA LEU A 151 11.71 3.77 -8.46
C LEU A 151 12.40 3.61 -9.84
#